data_8a704911e5ffc58f0e4bb6b5b16e594f
#
_entry.id   8a704911e5ffc58f0e4bb6b5b16e594f
#
_cell.length_a   1.000
_cell.length_b   1.000
_cell.length_c   1.000
_cell.angle_alpha   90.00
_cell.angle_beta   90.00
_cell.angle_gamma   90.00
#
_symmetry.space_group_name_H-M   'P 1'
#
loop_
_entity.id
_entity.type
_entity.pdbx_description
1 polymer ?
#
loop_
_entity_poly.entity_id
_entity_poly.type
_entity_poly.pdbx_seq_one_letter_code
_entity_poly.pdbx_strand_id
1 'polypeptide(L)'
;MTVTDGRPLAADITDILVAHCGLNPEDAARTPAASLEELGMDSLALLELSAVVADRWQVRIPEETGQLSIAGVADLVARRVEPAGHTENEILIAAPLPLVWKVTNDVAGWPDLFTEYAVAEILQQEGNTVRFRLTMHPDENGIAWSWVSERTADPEGREVHAQRVEPGPFEYMRIHWRYVEEAGGTRMIWTQDFAMKPTAPLNNAEMTDRINANSAVQLAVIKEKIERRAAQETGAGDE
;
A
#
# COMPACT_ATOMS: atom_id res chain seq x y z
N MET A 1 -29.09 -19.00 1.16
CA MET A 1 -27.63 -18.76 1.26
C MET A 1 -27.43 -17.30 0.84
N THR A 2 -27.38 -16.41 1.81
CA THR A 2 -27.20 -14.97 1.59
C THR A 2 -25.68 -14.73 1.49
N VAL A 3 -25.16 -14.67 0.30
CA VAL A 3 -23.79 -14.17 0.04
C VAL A 3 -23.86 -12.66 0.23
N THR A 4 -23.59 -12.21 1.42
CA THR A 4 -23.42 -10.79 1.69
C THR A 4 -21.97 -10.44 1.31
N ASP A 5 -21.80 -9.80 0.16
CA ASP A 5 -20.59 -9.09 -0.26
C ASP A 5 -19.28 -9.90 -0.43
N GLY A 6 -19.35 -11.22 -0.60
CA GLY A 6 -18.19 -12.08 -0.88
C GLY A 6 -17.17 -12.22 0.27
N ARG A 7 -17.30 -11.48 1.36
CA ARG A 7 -16.42 -11.54 2.53
C ARG A 7 -16.79 -12.68 3.46
N PRO A 8 -15.86 -13.56 3.85
CA PRO A 8 -16.12 -14.58 4.84
C PRO A 8 -16.34 -13.95 6.22
N LEU A 9 -17.39 -14.42 6.89
CA LEU A 9 -17.69 -14.06 8.29
C LEU A 9 -17.20 -15.16 9.23
N ALA A 10 -17.06 -14.86 10.52
CA ALA A 10 -16.74 -15.87 11.53
C ALA A 10 -17.69 -17.07 11.51
N ALA A 11 -18.96 -16.85 11.16
CA ALA A 11 -19.95 -17.90 10.96
C ALA A 11 -19.58 -18.86 9.82
N ASP A 12 -19.08 -18.34 8.69
CA ASP A 12 -18.65 -19.18 7.55
C ASP A 12 -17.46 -20.07 7.93
N ILE A 13 -16.49 -19.54 8.69
CA ILE A 13 -15.36 -20.31 9.19
C ILE A 13 -15.83 -21.36 10.20
N THR A 14 -16.74 -20.99 11.11
CA THR A 14 -17.35 -21.95 12.05
C THR A 14 -18.04 -23.10 11.31
N ASP A 15 -18.82 -22.80 10.29
CA ASP A 15 -19.54 -23.81 9.50
C ASP A 15 -18.55 -24.78 8.81
N ILE A 16 -17.44 -24.26 8.29
CA ILE A 16 -16.38 -25.11 7.70
C ILE A 16 -15.74 -26.00 8.77
N LEU A 17 -15.37 -25.43 9.92
CA LEU A 17 -14.73 -26.19 11.00
C LEU A 17 -15.65 -27.28 11.54
N VAL A 18 -16.93 -27.00 11.68
CA VAL A 18 -17.93 -28.01 12.11
C VAL A 18 -18.16 -29.07 11.04
N ALA A 19 -18.31 -28.68 9.78
CA ALA A 19 -18.67 -29.60 8.70
C ALA A 19 -17.48 -30.48 8.24
N HIS A 20 -16.26 -29.97 8.29
CA HIS A 20 -15.09 -30.61 7.67
C HIS A 20 -13.98 -30.96 8.67
N CYS A 21 -13.83 -30.18 9.75
CA CYS A 21 -12.68 -30.30 10.66
C CYS A 21 -13.04 -30.93 12.02
N GLY A 22 -14.32 -31.32 12.23
CA GLY A 22 -14.76 -31.99 13.45
C GLY A 22 -14.91 -31.09 14.69
N LEU A 23 -15.00 -29.76 14.52
CA LEU A 23 -15.24 -28.83 15.62
C LEU A 23 -16.62 -29.08 16.25
N ASN A 24 -16.66 -29.16 17.58
CA ASN A 24 -17.94 -29.14 18.30
C ASN A 24 -18.45 -27.68 18.39
N PRO A 25 -19.64 -27.39 17.84
CA PRO A 25 -20.19 -26.02 17.85
C PRO A 25 -20.41 -25.45 19.25
N GLU A 26 -20.64 -26.29 20.26
CA GLU A 26 -20.77 -25.84 21.65
C GLU A 26 -19.45 -25.32 22.23
N ASP A 27 -18.30 -25.88 21.83
CA ASP A 27 -16.98 -25.45 22.30
C ASP A 27 -16.61 -24.10 21.68
N ALA A 28 -16.91 -23.90 20.39
CA ALA A 28 -16.77 -22.60 19.72
C ALA A 28 -17.59 -21.51 20.41
N ALA A 29 -18.84 -21.83 20.78
CA ALA A 29 -19.74 -20.86 21.44
C ALA A 29 -19.30 -20.49 22.86
N ARG A 30 -18.71 -21.44 23.59
CA ARG A 30 -18.23 -21.21 24.98
C ARG A 30 -16.97 -20.37 25.06
N THR A 31 -16.07 -20.48 24.08
CA THR A 31 -14.74 -19.85 24.07
C THR A 31 -14.46 -19.13 22.74
N PRO A 32 -15.20 -18.08 22.38
CA PRO A 32 -15.09 -17.43 21.06
C PRO A 32 -13.71 -16.79 20.79
N ALA A 33 -12.92 -16.54 21.83
CA ALA A 33 -11.58 -15.99 21.71
C ALA A 33 -10.46 -17.06 21.70
N ALA A 34 -10.81 -18.34 21.93
CA ALA A 34 -9.84 -19.42 21.91
C ALA A 34 -9.24 -19.60 20.49
N SER A 35 -7.97 -19.95 20.43
CA SER A 35 -7.32 -20.33 19.18
C SER A 35 -7.86 -21.65 18.66
N LEU A 36 -7.67 -21.94 17.35
CA LEU A 36 -8.08 -23.22 16.79
C LEU A 36 -7.40 -24.41 17.48
N GLU A 37 -6.13 -24.25 17.89
CA GLU A 37 -5.39 -25.27 18.65
C GLU A 37 -6.03 -25.51 20.03
N GLU A 38 -6.43 -24.46 20.76
CA GLU A 38 -7.14 -24.55 22.04
C GLU A 38 -8.55 -25.17 21.88
N LEU A 39 -9.16 -25.03 20.72
CA LEU A 39 -10.41 -25.72 20.33
C LEU A 39 -10.20 -27.16 19.89
N GLY A 40 -8.96 -27.67 19.97
CA GLY A 40 -8.62 -29.07 19.65
C GLY A 40 -8.40 -29.35 18.17
N MET A 41 -8.24 -28.32 17.33
CA MET A 41 -7.92 -28.51 15.91
C MET A 41 -6.47 -28.93 15.76
N ASP A 42 -6.26 -30.15 15.29
CA ASP A 42 -4.93 -30.67 14.98
C ASP A 42 -4.44 -30.27 13.58
N SER A 43 -3.23 -30.67 13.23
CA SER A 43 -2.64 -30.33 11.93
C SER A 43 -3.45 -30.85 10.74
N LEU A 44 -4.19 -31.96 10.89
CA LEU A 44 -5.03 -32.50 9.82
C LEU A 44 -6.28 -31.62 9.64
N ALA A 45 -6.91 -31.20 10.73
CA ALA A 45 -8.04 -30.27 10.70
C ALA A 45 -7.65 -28.91 10.09
N LEU A 46 -6.44 -28.41 10.39
CA LEU A 46 -5.92 -27.18 9.81
C LEU A 46 -5.62 -27.30 8.31
N LEU A 47 -5.13 -28.43 7.85
CA LEU A 47 -4.96 -28.73 6.42
C LEU A 47 -6.29 -28.78 5.69
N GLU A 48 -7.31 -29.43 6.28
CA GLU A 48 -8.66 -29.48 5.73
C GLU A 48 -9.28 -28.09 5.64
N LEU A 49 -9.18 -27.29 6.71
CA LEU A 49 -9.60 -25.88 6.70
C LEU A 49 -8.92 -25.12 5.55
N SER A 50 -7.60 -25.27 5.41
CA SER A 50 -6.82 -24.61 4.35
C SER A 50 -7.31 -25.01 2.95
N ALA A 51 -7.61 -26.29 2.74
CA ALA A 51 -8.12 -26.79 1.46
C ALA A 51 -9.49 -26.21 1.12
N VAL A 52 -10.42 -26.21 2.09
CA VAL A 52 -11.77 -25.65 1.89
C VAL A 52 -11.74 -24.13 1.68
N VAL A 53 -10.90 -23.41 2.42
CA VAL A 53 -10.71 -21.96 2.26
C VAL A 53 -10.13 -21.66 0.87
N ALA A 54 -9.13 -22.44 0.43
CA ALA A 54 -8.53 -22.26 -0.90
C ALA A 54 -9.53 -22.56 -2.04
N ASP A 55 -10.37 -23.56 -1.89
CA ASP A 55 -11.42 -23.90 -2.88
C ASP A 55 -12.50 -22.80 -2.94
N ARG A 56 -12.97 -22.35 -1.77
CA ARG A 56 -14.12 -21.41 -1.68
C ARG A 56 -13.77 -19.97 -2.03
N TRP A 57 -12.61 -19.49 -1.59
CA TRP A 57 -12.20 -18.09 -1.73
C TRP A 57 -10.90 -17.87 -2.52
N GLN A 58 -10.24 -18.92 -3.00
CA GLN A 58 -8.95 -18.87 -3.70
C GLN A 58 -7.81 -18.26 -2.83
N VAL A 59 -7.95 -18.38 -1.52
CA VAL A 59 -7.01 -17.86 -0.52
C VAL A 59 -6.24 -18.98 0.14
N ARG A 60 -4.91 -18.85 0.21
CA ARG A 60 -4.06 -19.74 1.02
C ARG A 60 -3.88 -19.14 2.40
N ILE A 61 -4.20 -19.89 3.43
CA ILE A 61 -3.94 -19.52 4.82
C ILE A 61 -2.61 -20.11 5.29
N PRO A 62 -1.82 -19.39 6.13
CA PRO A 62 -0.52 -19.86 6.62
C PRO A 62 -0.66 -21.00 7.63
N GLU A 63 0.43 -21.75 7.87
CA GLU A 63 0.45 -22.86 8.82
C GLU A 63 0.18 -22.40 10.27
N GLU A 64 0.56 -21.18 10.62
CA GLU A 64 0.37 -20.57 11.94
C GLU A 64 -1.09 -20.21 12.25
N THR A 65 -2.01 -20.48 11.33
CA THR A 65 -3.46 -20.22 11.48
C THR A 65 -4.05 -20.91 12.71
N GLY A 66 -3.46 -22.02 13.17
CA GLY A 66 -3.88 -22.72 14.39
C GLY A 66 -3.86 -21.84 15.66
N GLN A 67 -3.03 -20.82 15.69
CA GLN A 67 -2.91 -19.87 16.82
C GLN A 67 -3.94 -18.74 16.77
N LEU A 68 -4.74 -18.64 15.71
CA LEU A 68 -5.78 -17.65 15.56
C LEU A 68 -7.10 -18.15 16.12
N SER A 69 -7.94 -17.24 16.62
CA SER A 69 -9.34 -17.53 16.88
C SER A 69 -10.13 -17.66 15.57
N ILE A 70 -11.34 -18.21 15.64
CA ILE A 70 -12.24 -18.32 14.48
C ILE A 70 -12.45 -16.95 13.82
N ALA A 71 -12.68 -15.90 14.63
CA ALA A 71 -12.78 -14.53 14.14
C ALA A 71 -11.49 -14.06 13.48
N GLY A 72 -10.33 -14.38 14.06
CA GLY A 72 -9.02 -14.06 13.50
C GLY A 72 -8.78 -14.72 12.14
N VAL A 73 -9.22 -15.96 11.96
CA VAL A 73 -9.18 -16.64 10.66
C VAL A 73 -10.11 -15.99 9.65
N ALA A 74 -11.33 -15.64 10.05
CA ALA A 74 -12.27 -14.94 9.17
C ALA A 74 -11.70 -13.59 8.70
N ASP A 75 -11.13 -12.81 9.59
CA ASP A 75 -10.46 -11.55 9.26
C ASP A 75 -9.27 -11.74 8.33
N LEU A 76 -8.45 -12.77 8.57
CA LEU A 76 -7.32 -13.13 7.71
C LEU A 76 -7.78 -13.44 6.28
N VAL A 77 -8.82 -14.27 6.14
CA VAL A 77 -9.36 -14.65 4.82
C VAL A 77 -10.04 -13.46 4.16
N ALA A 78 -10.84 -12.68 4.89
CA ALA A 78 -11.52 -11.49 4.38
C ALA A 78 -10.52 -10.48 3.78
N ARG A 79 -9.43 -10.19 4.47
CA ARG A 79 -8.37 -9.28 3.99
C ARG A 79 -7.67 -9.79 2.72
N ARG A 80 -7.63 -11.09 2.48
CA ARG A 80 -7.01 -11.70 1.29
C ARG A 80 -7.98 -11.84 0.11
N VAL A 81 -9.29 -11.84 0.38
CA VAL A 81 -10.35 -11.78 -0.65
C VAL A 81 -10.53 -10.36 -1.18
N GLU A 82 -10.17 -9.34 -0.39
CA GLU A 82 -10.24 -7.96 -0.84
C GLU A 82 -9.34 -7.75 -2.08
N PRO A 83 -9.83 -7.03 -3.11
CA PRO A 83 -8.99 -6.66 -4.23
C PRO A 83 -7.77 -5.87 -3.74
N ALA A 84 -6.64 -6.03 -4.43
CA ALA A 84 -5.46 -5.22 -4.19
C ALA A 84 -5.80 -3.73 -4.29
N GLY A 85 -5.14 -2.91 -3.48
CA GLY A 85 -5.33 -1.48 -3.51
C GLY A 85 -4.75 -0.89 -4.80
N HIS A 86 -5.51 0.02 -5.40
CA HIS A 86 -5.10 0.79 -6.56
C HIS A 86 -5.49 2.25 -6.39
N THR A 87 -4.58 3.18 -6.69
CA THR A 87 -4.87 4.62 -6.74
C THR A 87 -4.29 5.23 -8.00
N GLU A 88 -5.02 6.17 -8.60
CA GLU A 88 -4.52 7.05 -9.63
C GLU A 88 -4.91 8.49 -9.29
N ASN A 89 -3.91 9.34 -9.14
CA ASN A 89 -4.08 10.76 -8.84
C ASN A 89 -3.28 11.58 -9.84
N GLU A 90 -3.83 12.69 -10.31
CA GLU A 90 -3.17 13.51 -11.30
C GLU A 90 -3.29 15.00 -11.02
N ILE A 91 -2.37 15.79 -11.56
CA ILE A 91 -2.42 17.24 -11.51
C ILE A 91 -1.74 17.86 -12.72
N LEU A 92 -2.30 18.94 -13.23
CA LEU A 92 -1.66 19.79 -14.23
C LEU A 92 -0.82 20.86 -13.53
N ILE A 93 0.47 20.89 -13.84
CA ILE A 93 1.46 21.85 -13.33
C ILE A 93 1.78 22.82 -14.46
N ALA A 94 1.57 24.12 -14.26
CA ALA A 94 1.83 25.18 -15.24
C ALA A 94 3.35 25.46 -15.34
N ALA A 95 4.11 24.43 -15.74
CA ALA A 95 5.55 24.48 -15.92
C ALA A 95 5.97 23.51 -17.05
N PRO A 96 7.09 23.79 -17.74
CA PRO A 96 7.60 22.92 -18.80
C PRO A 96 8.10 21.58 -18.23
N LEU A 97 7.91 20.51 -19.01
CA LEU A 97 8.29 19.14 -18.63
C LEU A 97 9.72 19.02 -18.07
N PRO A 98 10.75 19.64 -18.66
CA PRO A 98 12.11 19.52 -18.13
C PRO A 98 12.26 20.01 -16.69
N LEU A 99 11.54 21.07 -16.30
CA LEU A 99 11.55 21.58 -14.93
C LEU A 99 10.79 20.64 -13.99
N VAL A 100 9.59 20.20 -14.38
CA VAL A 100 8.78 19.25 -13.59
C VAL A 100 9.58 17.96 -13.38
N TRP A 101 10.14 17.41 -14.44
CA TRP A 101 10.98 16.22 -14.40
C TRP A 101 12.17 16.38 -13.46
N LYS A 102 12.96 17.45 -13.62
CA LYS A 102 14.12 17.72 -12.78
C LYS A 102 13.77 17.75 -11.30
N VAL A 103 12.73 18.51 -10.95
CA VAL A 103 12.37 18.72 -9.54
C VAL A 103 11.79 17.46 -8.89
N THR A 104 10.91 16.74 -9.59
CA THR A 104 10.29 15.52 -9.05
C THR A 104 11.22 14.32 -9.04
N ASN A 105 12.29 14.32 -9.85
CA ASN A 105 13.28 13.25 -9.89
C ASN A 105 14.52 13.51 -9.02
N ASP A 106 14.64 14.67 -8.42
CA ASP A 106 15.67 14.97 -7.41
C ASP A 106 15.24 14.42 -6.05
N VAL A 107 15.51 13.12 -5.82
CA VAL A 107 15.12 12.42 -4.58
C VAL A 107 15.75 13.07 -3.34
N ALA A 108 16.98 13.55 -3.43
CA ALA A 108 17.67 14.22 -2.32
C ALA A 108 16.95 15.53 -1.91
N GLY A 109 16.28 16.19 -2.85
CA GLY A 109 15.50 17.41 -2.64
C GLY A 109 14.06 17.14 -2.16
N TRP A 110 13.62 15.91 -1.98
CA TRP A 110 12.25 15.60 -1.58
C TRP A 110 11.83 16.14 -0.21
N PRO A 111 12.68 16.25 0.82
CA PRO A 111 12.29 16.94 2.05
C PRO A 111 11.82 18.39 1.83
N ASP A 112 12.35 19.07 0.81
CA ASP A 112 11.92 20.40 0.42
C ASP A 112 10.71 20.38 -0.53
N LEU A 113 10.45 19.28 -1.22
CA LEU A 113 9.36 19.15 -2.18
C LEU A 113 8.07 18.66 -1.54
N PHE A 114 8.12 17.61 -0.72
CA PHE A 114 7.01 17.01 0.00
C PHE A 114 6.89 17.56 1.42
N THR A 115 5.69 17.62 1.96
CA THR A 115 5.48 18.07 3.35
C THR A 115 5.62 16.95 4.37
N GLU A 116 5.67 15.70 3.93
CA GLU A 116 5.67 14.54 4.82
C GLU A 116 7.08 13.99 5.13
N TYR A 117 8.10 14.32 4.31
CA TYR A 117 9.44 13.77 4.48
C TYR A 117 10.36 14.72 5.26
N ALA A 118 10.93 14.21 6.35
CA ALA A 118 11.98 14.91 7.09
C ALA A 118 13.36 14.66 6.49
N VAL A 119 13.60 13.44 5.96
CA VAL A 119 14.90 13.03 5.41
C VAL A 119 14.69 12.15 4.18
N ALA A 120 15.52 12.37 3.15
CA ALA A 120 15.71 11.48 2.02
C ALA A 120 17.21 11.17 1.87
N GLU A 121 17.60 9.94 2.14
CA GLU A 121 18.98 9.48 2.10
C GLU A 121 19.21 8.59 0.88
N ILE A 122 20.14 8.97 0.00
CA ILE A 122 20.53 8.15 -1.15
C ILE A 122 21.48 7.05 -0.66
N LEU A 123 21.06 5.80 -0.79
CA LEU A 123 21.83 4.62 -0.39
C LEU A 123 22.69 4.10 -1.54
N GLN A 124 22.17 4.14 -2.78
CA GLN A 124 22.84 3.66 -3.98
C GLN A 124 22.26 4.36 -5.20
N GLN A 125 23.11 4.61 -6.20
CA GLN A 125 22.68 5.12 -7.50
C GLN A 125 23.49 4.44 -8.62
N GLU A 126 22.75 3.84 -9.57
CA GLU A 126 23.33 3.20 -10.75
C GLU A 126 22.54 3.64 -12.00
N GLY A 127 23.15 4.45 -12.84
CA GLY A 127 22.46 5.03 -13.99
C GLY A 127 21.19 5.79 -13.58
N ASN A 128 20.05 5.34 -14.10
CA ASN A 128 18.74 5.94 -13.81
C ASN A 128 18.03 5.30 -12.61
N THR A 129 18.67 4.34 -11.95
CA THR A 129 18.09 3.65 -10.78
C THR A 129 18.71 4.21 -9.50
N VAL A 130 17.84 4.58 -8.56
CA VAL A 130 18.22 5.12 -7.24
C VAL A 130 17.54 4.30 -6.16
N ARG A 131 18.34 3.81 -5.21
CA ARG A 131 17.85 3.22 -3.95
C ARG A 131 18.06 4.23 -2.84
N PHE A 132 17.02 4.49 -2.07
CA PHE A 132 17.01 5.54 -1.09
C PHE A 132 16.12 5.19 0.12
N ARG A 133 16.43 5.80 1.27
CA ARG A 133 15.62 5.75 2.48
C ARG A 133 14.84 7.03 2.63
N LEU A 134 13.55 6.91 2.86
CA LEU A 134 12.70 8.03 3.30
C LEU A 134 12.41 7.90 4.78
N THR A 135 12.41 9.03 5.47
CA THR A 135 11.96 9.14 6.85
C THR A 135 10.94 10.28 6.93
N MET A 136 9.76 9.98 7.45
CA MET A 136 8.69 10.97 7.63
C MET A 136 8.99 11.87 8.84
N HIS A 137 8.33 13.02 8.89
CA HIS A 137 8.23 13.77 10.14
C HIS A 137 7.54 12.90 11.21
N PRO A 138 7.92 13.04 12.49
CA PRO A 138 7.26 12.32 13.57
C PRO A 138 5.74 12.59 13.59
N ASP A 139 4.96 11.54 13.80
CA ASP A 139 3.52 11.64 14.02
C ASP A 139 3.17 12.23 15.40
N GLU A 140 1.90 12.31 15.74
CA GLU A 140 1.38 12.82 17.02
C GLU A 140 1.96 12.06 18.26
N ASN A 141 2.41 10.82 18.06
CA ASN A 141 3.00 9.98 19.09
C ASN A 141 4.54 10.05 19.10
N GLY A 142 5.14 10.88 18.25
CA GLY A 142 6.58 11.03 18.11
C GLY A 142 7.24 9.89 17.28
N ILE A 143 6.46 9.08 16.57
CA ILE A 143 6.96 7.97 15.75
C ILE A 143 7.30 8.49 14.36
N ALA A 144 8.58 8.38 13.97
CA ALA A 144 9.04 8.68 12.62
C ALA A 144 9.10 7.38 11.79
N TRP A 145 8.17 7.25 10.85
CA TRP A 145 8.14 6.12 9.92
C TRP A 145 9.27 6.24 8.90
N SER A 146 9.95 5.12 8.63
CA SER A 146 11.05 5.07 7.65
C SER A 146 11.00 3.78 6.85
N TRP A 147 11.42 3.85 5.57
CA TRP A 147 11.51 2.67 4.69
C TRP A 147 12.50 2.90 3.56
N VAL A 148 12.95 1.82 2.94
CA VAL A 148 13.78 1.85 1.74
C VAL A 148 12.90 1.62 0.51
N SER A 149 13.13 2.46 -0.51
CA SER A 149 12.54 2.32 -1.84
C SER A 149 13.64 2.28 -2.90
N GLU A 150 13.29 1.72 -4.03
CA GLU A 150 14.08 1.76 -5.26
C GLU A 150 13.22 2.33 -6.37
N ARG A 151 13.78 3.23 -7.17
CA ARG A 151 13.11 3.81 -8.33
C ARG A 151 14.01 3.84 -9.54
N THR A 152 13.42 3.64 -10.71
CA THR A 152 14.09 3.75 -12.00
C THR A 152 13.37 4.79 -12.85
N ALA A 153 14.07 5.80 -13.30
CA ALA A 153 13.55 6.83 -14.17
C ALA A 153 13.82 6.49 -15.64
N ASP A 154 12.81 6.60 -16.49
CA ASP A 154 12.92 6.55 -17.94
C ASP A 154 12.64 7.94 -18.54
N PRO A 155 13.69 8.74 -18.84
CA PRO A 155 13.50 10.06 -19.42
C PRO A 155 12.90 10.04 -20.82
N GLU A 156 13.14 8.99 -21.62
CA GLU A 156 12.62 8.87 -22.98
C GLU A 156 11.11 8.50 -22.97
N GLY A 157 10.75 7.55 -22.11
CA GLY A 157 9.36 7.18 -21.85
C GLY A 157 8.58 8.21 -21.02
N ARG A 158 9.30 9.16 -20.39
CA ARG A 158 8.71 10.17 -19.48
C ARG A 158 7.95 9.53 -18.33
N GLU A 159 8.52 8.49 -17.76
CA GLU A 159 7.93 7.73 -16.68
C GLU A 159 8.95 7.27 -15.65
N VAL A 160 8.45 6.91 -14.47
CA VAL A 160 9.25 6.43 -13.37
C VAL A 160 8.54 5.27 -12.71
N HIS A 161 9.24 4.16 -12.55
CA HIS A 161 8.79 3.02 -11.78
C HIS A 161 9.52 2.96 -10.44
N ALA A 162 8.79 2.76 -9.36
CA ALA A 162 9.35 2.59 -8.03
C ALA A 162 8.67 1.47 -7.27
N GLN A 163 9.37 0.93 -6.28
CA GLN A 163 8.83 -0.07 -5.37
C GLN A 163 9.43 0.09 -3.97
N ARG A 164 8.70 -0.33 -2.96
CA ARG A 164 9.27 -0.46 -1.62
C ARG A 164 10.13 -1.71 -1.53
N VAL A 165 11.39 -1.55 -1.15
CA VAL A 165 12.32 -2.64 -0.83
C VAL A 165 12.10 -3.13 0.59
N GLU A 166 11.83 -2.19 1.51
CA GLU A 166 11.34 -2.46 2.86
C GLU A 166 9.83 -2.18 2.88
N PRO A 167 8.97 -3.19 2.65
CA PRO A 167 7.56 -2.95 2.42
C PRO A 167 6.77 -2.51 3.67
N GLY A 168 7.32 -2.72 4.89
CA GLY A 168 6.62 -2.37 6.12
C GLY A 168 5.28 -3.11 6.27
N PRO A 169 4.14 -2.39 6.39
CA PRO A 169 2.82 -2.99 6.52
C PRO A 169 2.25 -3.53 5.20
N PHE A 170 2.92 -3.31 4.07
CA PHE A 170 2.50 -3.81 2.76
C PHE A 170 3.09 -5.20 2.48
N GLU A 171 2.38 -6.04 1.75
CA GLU A 171 2.97 -7.20 1.08
C GLU A 171 3.86 -6.74 -0.08
N TYR A 172 3.34 -5.78 -0.85
CA TYR A 172 4.09 -5.06 -1.87
C TYR A 172 3.52 -3.64 -2.01
N MET A 173 4.34 -2.73 -2.55
CA MET A 173 3.95 -1.39 -3.00
C MET A 173 4.75 -1.02 -4.23
N ARG A 174 4.05 -0.77 -5.33
CA ARG A 174 4.60 -0.33 -6.60
C ARG A 174 4.04 1.04 -6.92
N ILE A 175 4.86 1.89 -7.48
CA ILE A 175 4.53 3.27 -7.78
C ILE A 175 4.95 3.54 -9.21
N HIS A 176 4.06 4.17 -9.98
CA HIS A 176 4.33 4.59 -11.33
C HIS A 176 3.97 6.06 -11.50
N TRP A 177 4.92 6.87 -11.95
CA TRP A 177 4.71 8.26 -12.31
C TRP A 177 4.83 8.40 -13.81
N ARG A 178 3.88 9.11 -14.42
CA ARG A 178 3.90 9.47 -15.84
C ARG A 178 3.77 10.97 -15.99
N TYR A 179 4.42 11.49 -17.04
CA TYR A 179 4.43 12.92 -17.34
C TYR A 179 3.98 13.13 -18.78
N VAL A 180 2.94 13.96 -18.97
CA VAL A 180 2.36 14.27 -20.26
C VAL A 180 2.42 15.78 -20.49
N GLU A 181 3.04 16.20 -21.61
CA GLU A 181 3.00 17.60 -22.02
C GLU A 181 1.63 17.94 -22.57
N GLU A 182 1.03 19.01 -22.06
CA GLU A 182 -0.29 19.49 -22.48
C GLU A 182 -0.26 21.01 -22.72
N ALA A 183 -1.34 21.51 -23.34
CA ALA A 183 -1.55 22.95 -23.42
C ALA A 183 -1.69 23.51 -22.00
N GLY A 184 -0.72 24.35 -21.60
CA GLY A 184 -0.69 24.97 -20.28
C GLY A 184 0.30 24.35 -19.28
N GLY A 185 1.05 23.31 -19.65
CA GLY A 185 2.10 22.78 -18.78
C GLY A 185 2.33 21.27 -18.90
N THR A 186 2.58 20.65 -17.78
CA THR A 186 2.86 19.22 -17.65
C THR A 186 1.86 18.56 -16.73
N ARG A 187 1.13 17.55 -17.19
CA ARG A 187 0.31 16.68 -16.36
C ARG A 187 1.20 15.62 -15.73
N MET A 188 1.21 15.56 -14.40
CA MET A 188 1.84 14.50 -13.62
C MET A 188 0.74 13.54 -13.15
N ILE A 189 0.91 12.25 -13.44
CA ILE A 189 0.00 11.17 -13.06
C ILE A 189 0.77 10.25 -12.12
N TRP A 190 0.18 9.97 -10.97
CA TRP A 190 0.77 9.16 -9.90
C TRP A 190 -0.14 7.95 -9.63
N THR A 191 0.28 6.79 -10.08
CA THR A 191 -0.40 5.52 -9.86
C THR A 191 0.30 4.72 -8.77
N GLN A 192 -0.45 4.07 -7.90
CA GLN A 192 0.09 3.20 -6.85
C GLN A 192 -0.72 1.91 -6.79
N ASP A 193 -0.02 0.77 -6.87
CA ASP A 193 -0.57 -0.58 -6.74
C ASP A 193 0.04 -1.25 -5.51
N PHE A 194 -0.80 -1.78 -4.63
CA PHE A 194 -0.33 -2.36 -3.38
C PHE A 194 -1.25 -3.45 -2.84
N ALA A 195 -0.73 -4.24 -1.92
CA ALA A 195 -1.53 -5.08 -1.04
C ALA A 195 -1.05 -4.89 0.41
N MET A 196 -1.99 -4.81 1.33
CA MET A 196 -1.69 -4.75 2.76
C MET A 196 -1.44 -6.15 3.31
N LYS A 197 -0.48 -6.28 4.23
CA LYS A 197 -0.30 -7.53 4.98
C LYS A 197 -1.55 -7.82 5.81
N PRO A 198 -1.91 -9.10 6.01
CA PRO A 198 -3.03 -9.46 6.88
C PRO A 198 -2.91 -8.92 8.31
N THR A 199 -1.68 -8.71 8.79
CA THR A 199 -1.37 -8.17 10.13
C THR A 199 -1.32 -6.65 10.17
N ALA A 200 -1.52 -5.97 9.03
CA ALA A 200 -1.49 -4.51 9.00
C ALA A 200 -2.72 -3.92 9.71
N PRO A 201 -2.60 -2.72 10.32
CA PRO A 201 -3.70 -2.08 11.03
C PRO A 201 -4.84 -1.61 10.11
N LEU A 202 -4.54 -1.38 8.82
CA LEU A 202 -5.51 -0.98 7.80
C LEU A 202 -5.59 -2.07 6.72
N ASN A 203 -6.78 -2.26 6.16
CA ASN A 203 -7.01 -3.11 4.99
C ASN A 203 -6.72 -2.35 3.68
N ASN A 204 -6.88 -3.02 2.52
CA ASN A 204 -6.62 -2.42 1.21
C ASN A 204 -7.53 -1.21 0.93
N ALA A 205 -8.82 -1.28 1.25
CA ALA A 205 -9.78 -0.21 1.00
C ALA A 205 -9.47 1.03 1.85
N GLU A 206 -9.26 0.86 3.17
CA GLU A 206 -8.90 1.94 4.09
C GLU A 206 -7.57 2.61 3.70
N MET A 207 -6.59 1.81 3.25
CA MET A 207 -5.32 2.33 2.78
C MET A 207 -5.47 3.05 1.44
N THR A 208 -6.34 2.59 0.54
CA THR A 208 -6.66 3.28 -0.72
C THR A 208 -7.19 4.69 -0.46
N ASP A 209 -8.16 4.83 0.45
CA ASP A 209 -8.71 6.13 0.84
C ASP A 209 -7.64 7.04 1.44
N ARG A 210 -6.81 6.50 2.33
CA ARG A 210 -5.71 7.24 2.95
C ARG A 210 -4.67 7.71 1.94
N ILE A 211 -4.27 6.84 1.01
CA ILE A 211 -3.30 7.20 -0.04
C ILE A 211 -3.88 8.26 -0.98
N ASN A 212 -5.13 8.12 -1.41
CA ASN A 212 -5.78 9.12 -2.26
C ASN A 212 -5.82 10.49 -1.60
N ALA A 213 -6.24 10.56 -0.34
CA ALA A 213 -6.29 11.82 0.41
C ALA A 213 -4.90 12.46 0.53
N ASN A 214 -3.87 11.66 0.86
CA ASN A 214 -2.50 12.15 0.98
C ASN A 214 -1.92 12.58 -0.38
N SER A 215 -2.08 11.76 -1.43
CA SER A 215 -1.59 12.07 -2.77
C SER A 215 -2.15 13.38 -3.31
N ALA A 216 -3.45 13.65 -3.08
CA ALA A 216 -4.06 14.92 -3.47
C ALA A 216 -3.38 16.12 -2.80
N VAL A 217 -3.07 16.03 -1.50
CA VAL A 217 -2.35 17.07 -0.76
C VAL A 217 -0.94 17.25 -1.31
N GLN A 218 -0.18 16.15 -1.47
CA GLN A 218 1.20 16.22 -1.92
C GLN A 218 1.32 16.74 -3.36
N LEU A 219 0.43 16.32 -4.27
CA LEU A 219 0.40 16.82 -5.64
C LEU A 219 0.12 18.34 -5.69
N ALA A 220 -0.78 18.85 -4.85
CA ALA A 220 -1.03 20.28 -4.76
C ALA A 220 0.21 21.07 -4.28
N VAL A 221 0.93 20.54 -3.30
CA VAL A 221 2.19 21.13 -2.80
C VAL A 221 3.29 21.11 -3.87
N ILE A 222 3.46 19.98 -4.56
CA ILE A 222 4.42 19.84 -5.66
C ILE A 222 4.14 20.87 -6.75
N LYS A 223 2.87 20.98 -7.18
CA LYS A 223 2.42 21.96 -8.17
C LYS A 223 2.81 23.38 -7.74
N GLU A 224 2.41 23.81 -6.55
CA GLU A 224 2.69 25.18 -6.05
C GLU A 224 4.19 25.48 -6.06
N LYS A 225 5.01 24.55 -5.57
CA LYS A 225 6.47 24.74 -5.48
C LYS A 225 7.13 24.81 -6.86
N ILE A 226 6.71 23.96 -7.80
CA ILE A 226 7.27 23.95 -9.16
C ILE A 226 6.83 25.20 -9.94
N GLU A 227 5.56 25.59 -9.87
CA GLU A 227 5.06 26.80 -10.55
C GLU A 227 5.74 28.06 -10.03
N ARG A 228 6.01 28.14 -8.72
CA ARG A 228 6.79 29.23 -8.13
C ARG A 228 8.22 29.29 -8.69
N ARG A 229 8.90 28.13 -8.86
CA ARG A 229 10.23 28.08 -9.48
C ARG A 229 10.18 28.50 -10.95
N ALA A 230 9.19 28.04 -11.70
CA ALA A 230 9.02 28.42 -13.10
C ALA A 230 8.86 29.94 -13.26
N ALA A 231 8.07 30.57 -12.40
CA ALA A 231 7.87 32.03 -12.42
C ALA A 231 9.18 32.81 -12.11
N GLN A 232 9.99 32.28 -11.18
CA GLN A 232 11.30 32.90 -10.84
C GLN A 232 12.31 32.79 -12.00
N GLU A 233 12.36 31.64 -12.70
CA GLU A 233 13.23 31.43 -13.86
C GLU A 233 12.85 32.35 -15.04
N THR A 234 11.54 32.59 -15.23
CA THR A 234 11.04 33.47 -16.30
C THR A 234 11.34 34.94 -15.98
N GLY A 235 11.20 35.38 -14.71
CA GLY A 235 11.45 36.76 -14.31
C GLY A 235 12.93 37.16 -14.25
N ALA A 236 13.84 36.18 -14.11
CA ALA A 236 15.29 36.40 -14.11
C ALA A 236 15.91 36.51 -15.53
N GLY A 237 15.13 36.20 -16.57
CA GLY A 237 15.55 36.28 -17.97
C GLY A 237 15.27 37.61 -18.66
N ASP A 238 14.56 38.53 -17.99
CA ASP A 238 14.13 39.85 -18.53
C ASP A 238 14.98 41.04 -17.99
N GLU A 239 16.06 40.80 -17.24
CA GLU A 239 17.05 41.77 -16.83
C GLU A 239 18.35 41.56 -17.62
#